data_da88fc5376e30e03577ff21d95f53487
#
_entry.id   da88fc5376e30e03577ff21d95f53487
#
_cell.length_a   1.000
_cell.length_b   1.000
_cell.length_c   1.000
_cell.angle_alpha   90.00
_cell.angle_beta   90.00
_cell.angle_gamma   90.00
#
_symmetry.space_group_name_H-M   'P 1'
#
loop_
_entity.id
_entity.type
_entity.pdbx_description
1 polymer ?
#
loop_
_entity_poly.entity_id
_entity_poly.type
_entity_poly.pdbx_seq_one_letter_code
_entity_poly.pdbx_strand_id
1 'polypeptide(L)'
;MVFRLAVFVHGESTATGTVLLATVSSPHETITWSAPEARLQDSGLWDSRHEPRLSVAQAISLARSHLKSHGRPDQLPLLYLELRRPQKLDRPNEFYFYFITFDNPRSLDPSTRQDVVVLLDGSVVEPVRTKT
;
A
#
# COMPACT_ATOMS: atom_id res chain seq x y z
N MET A 1 25.60 -17.39 18.97
CA MET A 1 25.91 -17.32 18.31
C MET A 1 25.86 -16.90 17.81
N VAL A 2 25.65 -16.34 18.19
CA VAL A 2 25.76 -15.93 17.55
C VAL A 2 25.50 -15.46 17.32
N PHE A 3 25.69 -15.01 17.63
CA PHE A 3 25.73 -14.56 17.22
C PHE A 3 25.18 -14.11 16.75
N ARG A 4 24.57 -13.91 16.95
CA ARG A 4 24.43 -13.55 16.44
C ARG A 4 24.07 -13.14 15.98
N LEU A 5 24.02 -12.87 16.42
CA LEU A 5 23.90 -12.59 15.78
C LEU A 5 23.50 -12.25 15.26
N ALA A 6 23.30 -12.00 15.48
CA ALA A 6 23.07 -11.72 14.78
C ALA A 6 22.70 -11.40 14.37
N VAL A 7 22.83 -11.24 14.66
CA VAL A 7 22.65 -10.94 14.04
C VAL A 7 22.33 -10.63 13.68
N PHE A 8 22.38 -10.34 13.79
CA PHE A 8 22.37 -10.11 13.20
C PHE A 8 22.04 -9.74 12.62
N VAL A 9 22.06 -9.71 13.04
CA VAL A 9 21.94 -9.40 12.42
C VAL A 9 21.67 -9.17 11.91
N HIS A 10 21.61 -8.94 11.96
CA HIS A 10 21.40 -8.70 11.33
C HIS A 10 20.84 -8.26 10.90
N GLY A 11 20.66 -8.27 11.14
CA GLY A 11 20.07 -7.85 10.75
C GLY A 11 19.64 -7.27 10.61
N GLU A 12 19.55 -6.88 10.76
CA GLU A 12 19.17 -6.45 10.69
C GLU A 12 18.68 -5.89 10.33
N SER A 13 18.65 -5.51 10.22
CA SER A 13 18.20 -5.10 10.02
C SER A 13 17.54 -4.77 9.78
N THR A 14 17.40 -4.80 9.66
CA THR A 14 16.58 -4.42 9.48
C THR A 14 15.85 -3.48 9.72
N ALA A 15 16.04 -3.11 10.33
CA ALA A 15 15.28 -2.03 10.80
C ALA A 15 15.00 -1.08 9.78
N THR A 16 15.81 -1.10 9.07
CA THR A 16 15.67 -0.40 7.95
C THR A 16 14.60 -0.84 7.10
N GLY A 17 13.80 -1.63 7.60
CA GLY A 17 12.92 -2.32 6.80
C GLY A 17 11.64 -1.64 6.43
N THR A 18 11.36 -0.43 6.84
CA THR A 18 10.10 0.23 6.50
C THR A 18 10.26 1.11 5.28
N VAL A 19 9.41 0.87 4.30
CA VAL A 19 9.41 1.60 3.04
C VAL A 19 8.12 2.40 2.95
N LEU A 20 8.24 3.70 2.67
CA LEU A 20 7.09 4.56 2.44
C LEU A 20 6.54 4.29 1.05
N LEU A 21 5.27 3.88 0.99
CA LEU A 21 4.61 3.54 -0.26
C LEU A 21 3.91 4.75 -0.86
N ALA A 22 3.09 5.42 -0.07
CA ALA A 22 2.29 6.54 -0.55
C ALA A 22 1.92 7.48 0.58
N THR A 23 1.63 8.73 0.24
CA THR A 23 1.14 9.74 1.17
C THR A 23 0.03 10.53 0.49
N VAL A 24 -1.06 10.74 1.22
CA VAL A 24 -2.14 11.62 0.78
C VAL A 24 -2.33 12.67 1.84
N SER A 25 -2.23 13.94 1.44
CA SER A 25 -2.39 15.07 2.37
C SER A 25 -3.65 15.84 2.05
N SER A 26 -4.34 16.24 3.10
CA SER A 26 -5.48 17.14 3.00
C SER A 26 -5.29 18.24 4.05
N PRO A 27 -6.15 19.30 4.03
CA PRO A 27 -6.02 20.35 5.05
C PRO A 27 -6.16 19.86 6.48
N HIS A 28 -6.78 18.71 6.69
CA HIS A 28 -7.10 18.23 8.03
C HIS A 28 -6.29 17.03 8.48
N GLU A 29 -5.72 16.30 7.57
CA GLU A 29 -4.96 15.12 7.95
C GLU A 29 -3.98 14.70 6.85
N THR A 30 -3.00 13.92 7.26
CA THR A 30 -2.08 13.26 6.34
C THR A 30 -2.24 11.76 6.55
N ILE A 31 -2.39 11.02 5.46
CA ILE A 31 -2.53 9.57 5.47
C ILE A 31 -1.28 8.97 4.81
N THR A 32 -0.67 8.05 5.51
CA THR A 32 0.58 7.44 5.05
C THR A 32 0.47 5.93 5.05
N TRP A 33 0.96 5.30 3.99
CA TRP A 33 1.05 3.84 3.89
C TRP A 33 2.51 3.44 3.81
N SER A 34 2.90 2.48 4.65
CA SER A 34 4.26 1.95 4.68
C SER A 34 4.22 0.45 4.87
N ALA A 35 5.26 -0.23 4.43
CA ALA A 35 5.36 -1.68 4.59
C ALA A 35 6.81 -2.07 4.83
N PRO A 36 7.04 -3.19 5.52
CA PRO A 36 8.40 -3.70 5.68
C PRO A 36 9.01 -4.06 4.32
N GLU A 37 10.27 -3.73 4.13
CA GLU A 37 10.95 -4.02 2.87
C GLU A 37 10.95 -5.53 2.58
N ALA A 38 11.15 -6.34 3.61
CA ALA A 38 11.14 -7.79 3.45
C ALA A 38 9.83 -8.30 2.85
N ARG A 39 8.72 -7.69 3.25
CA ARG A 39 7.40 -8.06 2.72
C ARG A 39 7.29 -7.70 1.25
N LEU A 40 7.83 -6.55 0.86
CA LEU A 40 7.81 -6.14 -0.53
C LEU A 40 8.67 -7.05 -1.38
N GLN A 41 9.81 -7.50 -0.86
CA GLN A 41 10.67 -8.44 -1.57
C GLN A 41 9.97 -9.76 -1.83
N ASP A 42 9.17 -10.21 -0.87
CA ASP A 42 8.47 -11.49 -1.01
C ASP A 42 7.25 -11.42 -1.90
N SER A 43 6.55 -10.28 -1.90
CA SER A 43 5.22 -10.20 -2.48
C SER A 43 5.03 -9.10 -3.50
N GLY A 44 5.89 -8.09 -3.51
CA GLY A 44 5.68 -6.91 -4.31
C GLY A 44 6.40 -6.84 -5.64
N LEU A 45 7.17 -7.87 -5.99
CA LEU A 45 7.95 -7.84 -7.22
C LEU A 45 7.10 -8.07 -8.46
N TRP A 46 7.39 -7.33 -9.50
CA TRP A 46 6.73 -7.46 -10.80
C TRP A 46 7.69 -6.96 -11.88
N ASP A 47 7.86 -7.76 -12.92
CA ASP A 47 8.80 -7.45 -13.99
C ASP A 47 8.21 -6.60 -15.10
N SER A 48 6.96 -6.22 -14.99
CA SER A 48 6.18 -5.42 -15.94
C SER A 48 6.03 -6.05 -17.33
N ARG A 49 6.45 -7.29 -17.51
CA ARG A 49 6.33 -8.01 -18.79
C ARG A 49 5.16 -8.97 -18.81
N HIS A 50 4.69 -9.37 -17.66
CA HIS A 50 3.59 -10.30 -17.51
C HIS A 50 2.51 -9.65 -16.67
N GLU A 51 1.35 -10.27 -16.57
CA GLU A 51 0.34 -9.78 -15.66
C GLU A 51 0.84 -9.87 -14.24
N PRO A 52 0.53 -8.87 -13.39
CA PRO A 52 0.85 -8.98 -11.97
C PRO A 52 0.19 -10.22 -11.38
N ARG A 53 0.83 -10.81 -10.38
CA ARG A 53 0.32 -12.01 -9.73
C ARG A 53 -1.06 -11.79 -9.10
N LEU A 54 -1.38 -10.56 -8.73
CA LEU A 54 -2.72 -10.20 -8.26
C LEU A 54 -3.39 -9.40 -9.36
N SER A 55 -4.55 -9.86 -9.82
CA SER A 55 -5.27 -9.17 -10.90
C SER A 55 -5.93 -7.90 -10.39
N VAL A 56 -6.27 -6.99 -11.31
CA VAL A 56 -7.00 -5.77 -10.99
C VAL A 56 -8.32 -6.10 -10.30
N ALA A 57 -9.06 -7.07 -10.82
CA ALA A 57 -10.35 -7.46 -10.24
C ALA A 57 -10.19 -7.97 -8.81
N GLN A 58 -9.16 -8.77 -8.56
CA GLN A 58 -8.87 -9.27 -7.22
C GLN A 58 -8.49 -8.14 -6.28
N ALA A 59 -7.67 -7.20 -6.75
CA ALA A 59 -7.25 -6.06 -5.94
C ALA A 59 -8.45 -5.21 -5.53
N ILE A 60 -9.36 -4.93 -6.46
CA ILE A 60 -10.57 -4.15 -6.17
C ILE A 60 -11.43 -4.88 -5.14
N SER A 61 -11.61 -6.18 -5.30
CA SER A 61 -12.41 -6.99 -4.38
C SER A 61 -11.83 -6.96 -2.97
N LEU A 62 -10.51 -7.12 -2.86
CA LEU A 62 -9.83 -7.06 -1.57
C LEU A 62 -9.94 -5.68 -0.92
N ALA A 63 -9.84 -4.63 -1.73
CA ALA A 63 -9.96 -3.27 -1.22
C ALA A 63 -11.37 -3.02 -0.66
N ARG A 64 -12.41 -3.43 -1.38
CA ARG A 64 -13.78 -3.27 -0.90
C ARG A 64 -14.05 -4.08 0.36
N SER A 65 -13.55 -5.30 0.43
CA SER A 65 -13.68 -6.12 1.63
C SER A 65 -13.01 -5.48 2.84
N HIS A 66 -11.85 -4.89 2.62
CA HIS A 66 -11.13 -4.19 3.67
C HIS A 66 -11.93 -2.98 4.19
N LEU A 67 -12.45 -2.16 3.28
CA LEU A 67 -13.27 -1.01 3.67
C LEU A 67 -14.48 -1.45 4.47
N LYS A 68 -15.18 -2.49 4.00
CA LYS A 68 -16.35 -3.02 4.68
C LYS A 68 -16.01 -3.49 6.08
N SER A 69 -14.91 -4.23 6.24
CA SER A 69 -14.51 -4.77 7.54
C SER A 69 -14.12 -3.68 8.53
N HIS A 70 -13.78 -2.49 8.06
CA HIS A 70 -13.42 -1.35 8.89
C HIS A 70 -14.57 -0.35 9.03
N GLY A 71 -15.77 -0.73 8.62
CA GLY A 71 -16.94 0.15 8.74
C GLY A 71 -16.89 1.36 7.83
N ARG A 72 -16.14 1.27 6.74
CA ARG A 72 -16.02 2.38 5.80
C ARG A 72 -16.89 2.13 4.58
N PRO A 73 -17.24 3.21 3.83
CA PRO A 73 -18.03 3.05 2.62
C PRO A 73 -17.31 2.13 1.62
N ASP A 74 -17.95 1.01 1.29
CA ASP A 74 -17.35 0.01 0.41
C ASP A 74 -18.04 -0.08 -0.94
N GLN A 75 -19.08 0.72 -1.17
CA GLN A 75 -19.86 0.68 -2.40
C GLN A 75 -19.68 1.91 -3.28
N LEU A 76 -18.74 2.76 -2.96
CA LEU A 76 -18.45 3.94 -3.76
C LEU A 76 -17.90 3.53 -5.12
N PRO A 77 -18.15 4.34 -6.15
CA PRO A 77 -17.55 4.07 -7.47
C PRO A 77 -16.04 4.06 -7.42
N LEU A 78 -15.44 3.21 -8.25
CA LEU A 78 -14.00 3.23 -8.46
C LEU A 78 -13.66 4.46 -9.29
N LEU A 79 -12.83 5.36 -8.77
CA LEU A 79 -12.35 6.51 -9.53
C LEU A 79 -11.13 6.16 -10.35
N TYR A 80 -10.12 5.56 -9.71
CA TYR A 80 -8.96 5.09 -10.43
C TYR A 80 -8.21 4.04 -9.62
N LEU A 81 -7.39 3.32 -10.34
CA LEU A 81 -6.51 2.31 -9.80
C LEU A 81 -5.22 2.38 -10.59
N GLU A 82 -4.10 2.29 -9.92
CA GLU A 82 -2.83 2.27 -10.61
C GLU A 82 -1.83 1.39 -9.88
N LEU A 83 -0.91 0.81 -10.64
CA LEU A 83 0.26 0.16 -10.10
C LEU A 83 1.32 1.22 -9.89
N ARG A 84 1.78 1.36 -8.65
CA ARG A 84 2.79 2.35 -8.29
C ARG A 84 4.02 1.67 -7.74
N ARG A 85 5.13 2.39 -7.84
CA ARG A 85 6.34 2.05 -7.12
C ARG A 85 6.39 2.83 -5.81
N PRO A 86 7.10 2.32 -4.79
CA PRO A 86 7.26 3.06 -3.54
C PRO A 86 7.79 4.46 -3.76
N GLN A 87 7.33 5.40 -2.95
CA GLN A 87 7.59 6.81 -3.13
C GLN A 87 9.06 7.18 -2.93
N LYS A 88 9.75 6.51 -2.00
CA LYS A 88 11.13 6.84 -1.68
C LYS A 88 11.96 5.56 -1.58
N LEU A 89 12.28 5.01 -2.72
CA LEU A 89 13.14 3.84 -2.76
C LEU A 89 14.29 4.14 -3.70
N ASP A 90 15.50 4.09 -3.18
CA ASP A 90 16.70 4.52 -3.90
C ASP A 90 17.14 3.54 -4.97
N ARG A 91 16.60 2.35 -4.98
CA ARG A 91 17.01 1.33 -5.94
C ARG A 91 16.04 1.26 -7.09
N PRO A 92 16.54 1.10 -8.32
CA PRO A 92 15.64 0.72 -9.39
C PRO A 92 15.15 -0.66 -9.02
N ASN A 93 13.87 -0.81 -8.90
CA ASN A 93 13.37 -2.06 -8.45
C ASN A 93 12.03 -2.32 -9.02
N GLU A 94 11.61 -3.51 -8.79
CA GLU A 94 10.41 -4.06 -9.33
C GLU A 94 9.33 -4.17 -8.28
N PHE A 95 9.46 -3.39 -7.18
CA PHE A 95 8.43 -3.37 -6.15
C PHE A 95 7.26 -2.54 -6.62
N TYR A 96 6.10 -3.15 -6.69
CA TYR A 96 4.87 -2.48 -7.11
C TYR A 96 3.75 -2.80 -6.14
N PHE A 97 2.78 -1.92 -6.09
CA PHE A 97 1.56 -2.11 -5.32
C PHE A 97 0.41 -1.42 -6.03
N TYR A 98 -0.81 -1.84 -5.71
CA TYR A 98 -1.99 -1.15 -6.22
C TYR A 98 -2.37 -0.01 -5.29
N PHE A 99 -2.57 1.16 -5.85
CA PHE A 99 -3.17 2.30 -5.16
C PHE A 99 -4.55 2.49 -5.77
N ILE A 100 -5.59 2.35 -4.95
CA ILE A 100 -6.98 2.29 -5.42
C ILE A 100 -7.78 3.37 -4.72
N THR A 101 -8.49 4.19 -5.50
CA THR A 101 -9.31 5.26 -4.96
C THR A 101 -10.75 5.07 -5.34
N PHE A 102 -11.62 5.11 -4.34
CA PHE A 102 -13.06 5.09 -4.49
C PHE A 102 -13.62 6.42 -4.01
N ASP A 103 -14.55 6.99 -4.75
CA ASP A 103 -15.22 8.21 -4.33
C ASP A 103 -16.43 8.44 -5.20
N ASN A 104 -17.32 9.32 -4.76
CA ASN A 104 -18.37 9.81 -5.60
C ASN A 104 -17.77 10.88 -6.51
N PRO A 105 -17.78 10.71 -7.83
CA PRO A 105 -17.14 11.67 -8.74
C PRO A 105 -17.78 13.06 -8.70
N ARG A 106 -18.98 13.19 -8.13
CA ARG A 106 -19.64 14.48 -8.00
C ARG A 106 -19.45 15.11 -6.64
N SER A 107 -18.77 14.44 -5.73
CA SER A 107 -18.55 14.98 -4.39
C SER A 107 -17.41 15.99 -4.42
N LEU A 108 -17.64 17.12 -3.76
CA LEU A 108 -16.59 18.11 -3.53
C LEU A 108 -15.99 17.97 -2.14
N ASP A 109 -16.50 17.03 -1.35
CA ASP A 109 -16.02 16.80 0.00
C ASP A 109 -14.91 15.76 0.00
N PRO A 110 -13.67 16.16 0.31
CA PRO A 110 -12.55 15.20 0.30
C PRO A 110 -12.69 14.11 1.36
N SER A 111 -13.56 14.26 2.35
CA SER A 111 -13.72 13.26 3.39
C SER A 111 -14.44 12.00 2.91
N THR A 112 -15.10 12.05 1.74
CA THR A 112 -15.79 10.87 1.19
C THR A 112 -14.84 9.94 0.45
N ARG A 113 -13.64 10.43 0.09
CA ARG A 113 -12.67 9.65 -0.65
C ARG A 113 -12.10 8.51 0.19
N GLN A 114 -12.02 7.34 -0.40
CA GLN A 114 -11.43 6.16 0.24
C GLN A 114 -10.26 5.68 -0.59
N ASP A 115 -9.06 5.70 -0.01
CA ASP A 115 -7.85 5.19 -0.66
C ASP A 115 -7.43 3.90 0.01
N VAL A 116 -7.05 2.92 -0.78
CA VAL A 116 -6.61 1.61 -0.28
C VAL A 116 -5.35 1.20 -1.01
N VAL A 117 -4.38 0.69 -0.27
CA VAL A 117 -3.14 0.15 -0.82
C VAL A 117 -3.17 -1.36 -0.67
N VAL A 118 -3.01 -2.07 -1.79
CA VAL A 118 -3.02 -3.53 -1.82
C VAL A 118 -1.70 -4.00 -2.42
N LEU A 119 -0.98 -4.85 -1.70
CA LEU A 119 0.26 -5.42 -2.19
C LEU A 119 -0.04 -6.56 -3.15
N LEU A 120 0.95 -6.92 -3.96
CA LEU A 120 0.75 -7.95 -4.99
C LEU A 120 0.53 -9.35 -4.42
N ASP A 121 0.76 -9.55 -3.13
CA ASP A 121 0.42 -10.83 -2.47
C ASP A 121 -1.02 -10.85 -1.97
N GLY A 122 -1.78 -9.78 -2.18
CA GLY A 122 -3.17 -9.70 -1.75
C GLY A 122 -3.36 -9.09 -0.37
N SER A 123 -2.30 -8.75 0.33
CA SER A 123 -2.46 -8.14 1.64
C SER A 123 -2.75 -6.64 1.51
N VAL A 124 -3.60 -6.14 2.39
CA VAL A 124 -3.97 -4.72 2.42
C VAL A 124 -3.15 -4.04 3.50
N VAL A 125 -2.55 -2.91 3.15
CA VAL A 125 -1.71 -2.15 4.08
C VAL A 125 -2.58 -1.20 4.88
N GLU A 126 -2.41 -1.21 6.21
CA GLU A 126 -3.13 -0.30 7.09
C GLU A 126 -2.49 1.08 7.02
N PRO A 127 -3.27 2.13 6.80
CA PRO A 127 -2.72 3.48 6.79
C PRO A 127 -2.52 4.01 8.19
N VAL A 128 -1.59 4.97 8.30
CA VAL A 128 -1.43 5.77 9.51
C VAL A 128 -1.99 7.16 9.21
N ARG A 129 -2.91 7.63 10.03
CA ARG A 129 -3.54 8.93 9.87
C ARG A 129 -3.02 9.88 10.94
N THR A 130 -2.55 11.02 10.49
CA THR A 130 -2.05 12.06 11.39
C THR A 130 -2.81 13.34 11.12
N LYS A 131 -3.42 13.88 12.15
CA LYS A 131 -4.13 15.14 12.03
C LYS A 131 -3.16 16.31 11.99
N THR A 132 -3.48 17.28 11.18
CA THR A 132 -2.66 18.47 11.03
C THR A 132 -3.29 19.68 11.67
#